data_ffba9841556b3b31863f44b2ef365077
#
_entry.id   ffba9841556b3b31863f44b2ef365077
#
_cell.length_a   1.000
_cell.length_b   1.000
_cell.length_c   1.000
_cell.angle_alpha   90.00
_cell.angle_beta   90.00
_cell.angle_gamma   90.00
#
_symmetry.space_group_name_H-M   'P 1'
#
loop_
_entity.id
_entity.type
_entity.pdbx_description
1 polymer ?
#
loop_
_entity_poly.entity_id
_entity_poly.type
_entity_poly.pdbx_seq_one_letter_code
_entity_poly.pdbx_strand_id
1 'polypeptide(L)'
;YLMLQLLETLGLKALEIPTDPRTGMSVEALELASRQGGIAACLIVSNGSNPLGCVMPDERKRQLASLTAARGIAVIEDDIYGDLHLGNERPWPIKAFDQAGNVMLCASFSKSLTPSLRIGFVAAGRYRSAIALQKTLTSGATNPITQHVLAEYLESGAYERHLRGLRRCYGQQVEAMRLAVARHFPAATRITQPQAGYVLWVELPDSIDTTRLYDRAIGENVAYVPGELFSPSGMYRNCLRLNCGNPHTPEIEDAVRRLGSIFSAP
;
A
#
# COMPACT_ATOMS: atom_id res chain seq x y z
N TYR A 1 -7.16 5.24 -1.04
CA TYR A 1 -8.37 6.05 -1.31
C TYR A 1 -8.78 6.00 -2.79
N LEU A 2 -7.87 6.08 -3.77
CA LEU A 2 -8.23 6.02 -5.20
C LEU A 2 -9.02 4.75 -5.58
N MET A 3 -8.69 3.61 -4.97
CA MET A 3 -9.45 2.37 -5.17
C MET A 3 -10.87 2.46 -4.64
N LEU A 4 -11.10 3.13 -3.52
CA LEU A 4 -12.45 3.34 -2.98
C LEU A 4 -13.30 4.18 -3.92
N GLN A 5 -12.74 5.27 -4.46
CA GLN A 5 -13.41 6.11 -5.47
C GLN A 5 -13.72 5.32 -6.75
N LEU A 6 -12.80 4.45 -7.20
CA LEU A 6 -13.03 3.59 -8.36
C LEU A 6 -14.19 2.60 -8.11
N LEU A 7 -14.24 1.97 -6.94
CA LEU A 7 -15.32 1.06 -6.58
C LEU A 7 -16.68 1.77 -6.58
N GLU A 8 -16.74 2.98 -6.03
CA GLU A 8 -17.94 3.83 -6.04
C GLU A 8 -18.39 4.16 -7.47
N THR A 9 -17.44 4.57 -8.34
CA THR A 9 -17.72 4.86 -9.76
C THR A 9 -18.27 3.64 -10.50
N LEU A 10 -17.84 2.43 -10.11
CA LEU A 10 -18.33 1.16 -10.67
C LEU A 10 -19.64 0.68 -10.03
N GLY A 11 -20.22 1.43 -9.09
CA GLY A 11 -21.42 1.03 -8.35
C GLY A 11 -21.19 -0.14 -7.40
N LEU A 12 -19.93 -0.41 -7.03
CA LEU A 12 -19.55 -1.48 -6.10
C LEU A 12 -19.47 -0.94 -4.67
N LYS A 13 -19.77 -1.79 -3.71
CA LYS A 13 -19.63 -1.49 -2.28
C LYS A 13 -18.33 -2.09 -1.76
N ALA A 14 -17.53 -1.29 -1.06
CA ALA A 14 -16.38 -1.77 -0.33
C ALA A 14 -16.82 -2.34 1.02
N LEU A 15 -16.41 -3.57 1.30
CA LEU A 15 -16.50 -4.18 2.62
C LEU A 15 -15.09 -4.15 3.24
N GLU A 16 -14.93 -3.39 4.31
CA GLU A 16 -13.66 -3.30 5.02
C GLU A 16 -13.43 -4.58 5.85
N ILE A 17 -12.26 -5.19 5.65
CA ILE A 17 -11.82 -6.32 6.44
C ILE A 17 -10.77 -5.83 7.45
N PRO A 18 -10.94 -6.12 8.75
CA PRO A 18 -9.99 -5.74 9.78
C PRO A 18 -8.56 -6.16 9.42
N THR A 19 -7.62 -5.26 9.61
CA THR A 19 -6.23 -5.43 9.23
C THR A 19 -5.32 -5.13 10.42
N ASP A 20 -4.48 -6.09 10.79
CA ASP A 20 -3.46 -5.93 11.81
C ASP A 20 -2.19 -5.31 11.19
N PRO A 21 -1.54 -4.32 11.85
CA PRO A 21 -0.36 -3.66 11.31
C PRO A 21 0.90 -4.56 11.23
N ARG A 22 0.87 -5.78 11.77
CA ARG A 22 1.99 -6.74 11.73
C ARG A 22 1.73 -7.89 10.77
N THR A 23 0.48 -8.37 10.71
CA THR A 23 0.11 -9.60 9.99
C THR A 23 -0.79 -9.36 8.79
N GLY A 24 -1.22 -8.12 8.56
CA GLY A 24 -2.07 -7.77 7.43
C GLY A 24 -3.55 -8.09 7.66
N MET A 25 -4.29 -8.28 6.58
CA MET A 25 -5.74 -8.51 6.60
C MET A 25 -6.10 -9.82 7.33
N SER A 26 -7.15 -9.79 8.18
CA SER A 26 -7.68 -10.96 8.84
C SER A 26 -8.37 -11.91 7.87
N VAL A 27 -7.80 -13.10 7.69
CA VAL A 27 -8.38 -14.17 6.86
C VAL A 27 -9.66 -14.71 7.50
N GLU A 28 -9.72 -14.76 8.83
CA GLU A 28 -10.89 -15.22 9.59
C GLU A 28 -12.07 -14.27 9.42
N ALA A 29 -11.82 -12.96 9.42
CA ALA A 29 -12.87 -11.98 9.19
C ALA A 29 -13.40 -12.05 7.74
N LEU A 30 -12.50 -12.24 6.75
CA LEU A 30 -12.92 -12.49 5.37
C LEU A 30 -13.72 -13.78 5.24
N GLU A 31 -13.31 -14.86 5.91
CA GLU A 31 -14.05 -16.12 5.92
C GLU A 31 -15.46 -15.92 6.47
N LEU A 32 -15.59 -15.24 7.61
CA LEU A 32 -16.90 -14.96 8.22
C LEU A 32 -17.77 -14.12 7.27
N ALA A 33 -17.24 -13.05 6.71
CA ALA A 33 -17.95 -12.20 5.76
C ALA A 33 -18.39 -12.99 4.52
N SER A 34 -17.55 -13.89 4.01
CA SER A 34 -17.85 -14.69 2.83
C SER A 34 -18.98 -15.71 3.00
N ARG A 35 -19.32 -16.05 4.25
CA ARG A 35 -20.45 -16.96 4.54
C ARG A 35 -21.82 -16.36 4.19
N GLN A 36 -21.92 -15.03 4.22
CA GLN A 36 -23.15 -14.32 3.85
C GLN A 36 -23.33 -14.17 2.33
N GLY A 37 -22.30 -14.53 1.54
CA GLY A 37 -22.30 -14.35 0.09
C GLY A 37 -22.11 -12.90 -0.35
N GLY A 38 -22.21 -12.66 -1.66
CA GLY A 38 -22.18 -11.30 -2.24
C GLY A 38 -20.79 -10.68 -2.39
N ILE A 39 -19.69 -11.35 -1.99
CA ILE A 39 -18.33 -10.88 -2.20
C ILE A 39 -17.89 -11.29 -3.61
N ALA A 40 -17.74 -10.29 -4.51
CA ALA A 40 -17.31 -10.53 -5.88
C ALA A 40 -15.79 -10.71 -5.99
N ALA A 41 -15.02 -9.89 -5.25
CA ALA A 41 -13.56 -9.92 -5.27
C ALA A 41 -12.98 -9.47 -3.93
N CYS A 42 -11.75 -9.91 -3.67
CA CYS A 42 -10.89 -9.43 -2.58
C CYS A 42 -9.75 -8.60 -3.19
N LEU A 43 -9.68 -7.31 -2.86
CA LEU A 43 -8.58 -6.43 -3.23
C LEU A 43 -7.61 -6.32 -2.05
N ILE A 44 -6.33 -6.60 -2.26
CA ILE A 44 -5.34 -6.63 -1.20
C ILE A 44 -3.96 -6.15 -1.66
N VAL A 45 -3.26 -5.45 -0.77
CA VAL A 45 -1.82 -5.16 -0.86
C VAL A 45 -1.14 -6.04 0.19
N SER A 46 -0.67 -7.22 -0.21
CA SER A 46 -0.12 -8.23 0.72
C SER A 46 1.31 -7.93 1.18
N ASN A 47 2.07 -7.16 0.37
CA ASN A 47 3.46 -6.82 0.61
C ASN A 47 3.63 -5.30 0.67
N GLY A 48 3.84 -4.76 1.86
CA GLY A 48 3.94 -3.32 2.06
C GLY A 48 2.58 -2.63 1.95
N SER A 49 1.59 -3.11 2.70
CA SER A 49 0.22 -2.57 2.65
C SER A 49 0.21 -1.05 2.83
N ASN A 50 -0.61 -0.37 2.07
CA ASN A 50 -0.81 1.06 2.18
C ASN A 50 -2.16 1.32 2.86
N PRO A 51 -2.18 1.87 4.10
CA PRO A 51 -1.15 2.74 4.69
C PRO A 51 -0.19 2.09 5.71
N LEU A 52 -0.35 0.83 6.11
CA LEU A 52 0.30 0.26 7.29
C LEU A 52 1.77 -0.15 7.08
N GLY A 53 2.18 -0.41 5.83
CA GLY A 53 3.54 -0.88 5.50
C GLY A 53 3.82 -2.34 5.90
N CYS A 54 2.82 -3.10 6.35
CA CYS A 54 3.02 -4.49 6.78
C CYS A 54 3.20 -5.45 5.59
N VAL A 55 3.85 -6.57 5.85
CA VAL A 55 3.97 -7.73 4.96
C VAL A 55 3.18 -8.88 5.56
N MET A 56 2.22 -9.40 4.82
CA MET A 56 1.42 -10.55 5.26
C MET A 56 2.29 -11.81 5.30
N PRO A 57 2.30 -12.59 6.39
CA PRO A 57 3.04 -13.84 6.47
C PRO A 57 2.62 -14.85 5.41
N ASP A 58 3.56 -15.65 4.89
CA ASP A 58 3.30 -16.62 3.81
C ASP A 58 2.21 -17.63 4.17
N GLU A 59 2.14 -18.05 5.43
CA GLU A 59 1.06 -18.94 5.89
C GLU A 59 -0.31 -18.31 5.75
N ARG A 60 -0.44 -17.01 6.08
CA ARG A 60 -1.69 -16.26 5.90
C ARG A 60 -2.04 -16.07 4.42
N LYS A 61 -1.03 -15.90 3.57
CA LYS A 61 -1.23 -15.82 2.10
C LYS A 61 -1.74 -17.15 1.54
N ARG A 62 -1.21 -18.29 2.00
CA ARG A 62 -1.70 -19.63 1.63
C ARG A 62 -3.16 -19.83 2.06
N GLN A 63 -3.48 -19.49 3.31
CA GLN A 63 -4.84 -19.56 3.84
C GLN A 63 -5.81 -18.70 3.01
N LEU A 64 -5.41 -17.47 2.67
CA LEU A 64 -6.21 -16.57 1.85
C LEU A 64 -6.43 -17.13 0.44
N ALA A 65 -5.39 -17.62 -0.24
CA ALA A 65 -5.50 -18.21 -1.57
C ALA A 65 -6.44 -19.42 -1.56
N SER A 66 -6.32 -20.29 -0.56
CA SER A 66 -7.18 -21.48 -0.41
C SER A 66 -8.64 -21.10 -0.13
N LEU A 67 -8.87 -20.18 0.81
CA LEU A 67 -10.21 -19.69 1.17
C LEU A 67 -10.93 -19.09 -0.03
N THR A 68 -10.26 -18.17 -0.73
CA THR A 68 -10.85 -17.44 -1.85
C THR A 68 -11.12 -18.35 -3.04
N ALA A 69 -10.26 -19.34 -3.31
CA ALA A 69 -10.48 -20.36 -4.32
C ALA A 69 -11.71 -21.23 -3.98
N ALA A 70 -11.82 -21.71 -2.73
CA ALA A 70 -12.95 -22.53 -2.28
C ALA A 70 -14.29 -21.78 -2.31
N ARG A 71 -14.27 -20.45 -2.13
CA ARG A 71 -15.46 -19.58 -2.15
C ARG A 71 -15.75 -18.97 -3.52
N GLY A 72 -14.90 -19.19 -4.53
CA GLY A 72 -15.05 -18.59 -5.85
C GLY A 72 -14.82 -17.06 -5.88
N ILE A 73 -14.15 -16.50 -4.86
CA ILE A 73 -13.86 -15.08 -4.74
C ILE A 73 -12.58 -14.76 -5.52
N ALA A 74 -12.64 -13.89 -6.53
CA ALA A 74 -11.45 -13.43 -7.24
C ALA A 74 -10.55 -12.61 -6.32
N VAL A 75 -9.23 -12.78 -6.43
CA VAL A 75 -8.26 -11.95 -5.70
C VAL A 75 -7.57 -11.00 -6.66
N ILE A 76 -7.59 -9.71 -6.34
CA ILE A 76 -6.80 -8.68 -7.00
C ILE A 76 -5.68 -8.31 -6.03
N GLU A 77 -4.49 -8.82 -6.28
CA GLU A 77 -3.31 -8.54 -5.47
C GLU A 77 -2.52 -7.40 -6.09
N ASP A 78 -2.40 -6.28 -5.36
CA ASP A 78 -1.54 -5.16 -5.73
C ASP A 78 -0.17 -5.31 -5.04
N ASP A 79 0.86 -5.67 -5.81
CA ASP A 79 2.22 -5.94 -5.30
C ASP A 79 3.23 -4.86 -5.74
N ILE A 80 2.81 -3.59 -5.75
CA ILE A 80 3.67 -2.48 -6.18
C ILE A 80 4.81 -2.16 -5.20
N TYR A 81 4.74 -2.65 -3.96
CA TYR A 81 5.76 -2.43 -2.93
C TYR A 81 6.59 -3.67 -2.60
N GLY A 82 6.30 -4.84 -3.17
CA GLY A 82 7.02 -6.09 -2.87
C GLY A 82 8.53 -5.98 -3.10
N ASP A 83 8.95 -5.31 -4.17
CA ASP A 83 10.37 -5.06 -4.47
C ASP A 83 11.05 -4.06 -3.52
N LEU A 84 10.26 -3.28 -2.77
CA LEU A 84 10.73 -2.29 -1.80
C LEU A 84 10.67 -2.82 -0.36
N HIS A 85 10.85 -4.12 -0.17
CA HIS A 85 10.92 -4.74 1.15
C HIS A 85 12.14 -4.22 1.95
N LEU A 86 11.96 -4.10 3.26
CA LEU A 86 13.01 -3.64 4.17
C LEU A 86 13.72 -4.80 4.89
N GLY A 87 13.26 -6.02 4.67
CA GLY A 87 13.89 -7.26 5.13
C GLY A 87 14.98 -7.77 4.17
N ASN A 88 15.52 -8.94 4.49
CA ASN A 88 16.63 -9.54 3.71
C ASN A 88 16.17 -10.14 2.37
N GLU A 89 14.94 -10.65 2.32
CA GLU A 89 14.39 -11.35 1.17
C GLU A 89 13.08 -10.71 0.70
N ARG A 90 12.85 -10.79 -0.61
CA ARG A 90 11.59 -10.35 -1.19
C ARG A 90 10.46 -11.27 -0.72
N PRO A 91 9.39 -10.72 -0.12
CA PRO A 91 8.25 -11.53 0.28
C PRO A 91 7.53 -12.09 -0.94
N TRP A 92 7.08 -13.34 -0.85
CA TRP A 92 6.28 -13.96 -1.88
C TRP A 92 4.92 -13.26 -2.00
N PRO A 93 4.39 -13.04 -3.22
CA PRO A 93 3.02 -12.60 -3.40
C PRO A 93 2.05 -13.76 -3.11
N ILE A 94 0.77 -13.45 -2.85
CA ILE A 94 -0.31 -14.45 -2.73
C ILE A 94 -0.38 -15.32 -3.99
N LYS A 95 -0.11 -14.71 -5.15
CA LYS A 95 -0.04 -15.39 -6.45
C LYS A 95 0.86 -16.62 -6.43
N ALA A 96 1.94 -16.62 -5.66
CA ALA A 96 2.85 -17.76 -5.56
C ALA A 96 2.19 -19.01 -4.93
N PHE A 97 1.11 -18.83 -4.19
CA PHE A 97 0.34 -19.88 -3.52
C PHE A 97 -0.97 -20.23 -4.25
N ASP A 98 -1.24 -19.58 -5.39
CA ASP A 98 -2.48 -19.74 -6.17
C ASP A 98 -2.43 -20.96 -7.09
N GLN A 99 -3.03 -22.04 -6.68
CA GLN A 99 -3.16 -23.27 -7.49
C GLN A 99 -4.40 -23.27 -8.40
N ALA A 100 -5.39 -22.43 -8.12
CA ALA A 100 -6.66 -22.39 -8.84
C ALA A 100 -6.69 -21.36 -10.00
N GLY A 101 -5.62 -20.56 -10.16
CA GLY A 101 -5.60 -19.45 -11.10
C GLY A 101 -6.51 -18.29 -10.69
N ASN A 102 -6.87 -18.18 -9.41
CA ASN A 102 -7.87 -17.25 -8.89
C ASN A 102 -7.31 -15.89 -8.51
N VAL A 103 -5.99 -15.76 -8.41
CA VAL A 103 -5.29 -14.52 -8.03
C VAL A 103 -4.79 -13.81 -9.28
N MET A 104 -5.16 -12.55 -9.41
CA MET A 104 -4.61 -11.59 -10.39
C MET A 104 -3.54 -10.76 -9.70
N LEU A 105 -2.27 -11.05 -9.95
CA LEU A 105 -1.15 -10.25 -9.46
C LEU A 105 -0.96 -9.03 -10.35
N CYS A 106 -1.12 -7.84 -9.76
CA CYS A 106 -0.86 -6.56 -10.40
C CYS A 106 0.45 -5.98 -9.85
N ALA A 107 1.36 -5.58 -10.72
CA ALA A 107 2.60 -4.94 -10.34
C ALA A 107 2.97 -3.82 -11.29
N SER A 108 3.81 -2.89 -10.83
CA SER A 108 4.22 -1.72 -11.60
C SER A 108 5.62 -1.27 -11.19
N PHE A 109 6.35 -0.70 -12.15
CA PHE A 109 7.66 -0.08 -11.91
C PHE A 109 7.55 1.37 -11.41
N SER A 110 6.34 1.89 -11.21
CA SER A 110 6.10 3.29 -10.82
C SER A 110 6.66 3.64 -9.44
N LYS A 111 6.76 2.68 -8.52
CA LYS A 111 7.26 2.90 -7.14
C LYS A 111 8.71 2.47 -6.96
N SER A 112 9.16 1.53 -7.75
CA SER A 112 10.52 0.98 -7.67
C SER A 112 11.49 1.61 -8.68
N LEU A 113 11.00 2.28 -9.73
CA LEU A 113 11.84 2.95 -10.72
C LEU A 113 11.38 4.38 -10.98
N THR A 114 10.32 4.58 -11.77
CA THR A 114 9.74 5.91 -12.01
C THR A 114 8.28 5.81 -12.49
N PRO A 115 7.40 6.69 -12.04
CA PRO A 115 6.03 6.75 -12.54
C PRO A 115 5.93 7.17 -14.01
N SER A 116 6.96 7.82 -14.56
CA SER A 116 6.94 8.37 -15.93
C SER A 116 6.93 7.32 -17.03
N LEU A 117 7.44 6.11 -16.78
CA LEU A 117 7.42 5.03 -17.76
C LEU A 117 6.02 4.49 -18.05
N ARG A 118 5.10 4.60 -17.10
CA ARG A 118 3.72 4.08 -17.22
C ARG A 118 3.67 2.60 -17.61
N ILE A 119 4.56 1.78 -17.04
CA ILE A 119 4.62 0.33 -17.27
C ILE A 119 4.29 -0.41 -15.99
N GLY A 120 3.46 -1.43 -16.17
CA GLY A 120 3.14 -2.44 -15.18
C GLY A 120 2.69 -3.71 -15.88
N PHE A 121 2.38 -4.73 -15.12
CA PHE A 121 1.88 -6.00 -15.65
C PHE A 121 0.83 -6.63 -14.74
N VAL A 122 0.04 -7.52 -15.32
CA VAL A 122 -0.92 -8.35 -14.59
C VAL A 122 -0.67 -9.83 -14.93
N ALA A 123 -0.36 -10.62 -13.91
CA ALA A 123 -0.36 -12.07 -14.01
C ALA A 123 -1.78 -12.58 -13.66
N ALA A 124 -2.65 -12.57 -14.65
CA ALA A 124 -4.10 -12.62 -14.49
C ALA A 124 -4.69 -14.03 -14.21
N GLY A 125 -3.87 -15.10 -14.22
CA GLY A 125 -4.36 -16.46 -13.99
C GLY A 125 -5.48 -16.86 -14.96
N ARG A 126 -6.57 -17.42 -14.46
CA ARG A 126 -7.74 -17.83 -15.27
C ARG A 126 -8.49 -16.66 -15.92
N TYR A 127 -8.25 -15.43 -15.48
CA TYR A 127 -8.90 -14.23 -16.01
C TYR A 127 -8.16 -13.61 -17.20
N ARG A 128 -7.08 -14.25 -17.70
CA ARG A 128 -6.19 -13.68 -18.72
C ARG A 128 -6.93 -13.18 -19.97
N SER A 129 -7.84 -13.97 -20.52
CA SER A 129 -8.55 -13.58 -21.75
C SER A 129 -9.47 -12.38 -21.55
N ALA A 130 -10.18 -12.31 -20.41
CA ALA A 130 -11.05 -11.19 -20.08
C ALA A 130 -10.24 -9.91 -19.84
N ILE A 131 -9.12 -10.00 -19.10
CA ILE A 131 -8.23 -8.85 -18.85
C ILE A 131 -7.58 -8.36 -20.15
N ALA A 132 -7.14 -9.25 -21.03
CA ALA A 132 -6.56 -8.87 -22.32
C ALA A 132 -7.58 -8.12 -23.20
N LEU A 133 -8.83 -8.59 -23.26
CA LEU A 133 -9.88 -7.92 -23.97
C LEU A 133 -10.16 -6.53 -23.40
N GLN A 134 -10.34 -6.42 -22.08
CA GLN A 134 -10.58 -5.14 -21.41
C GLN A 134 -9.41 -4.17 -21.62
N LYS A 135 -8.16 -4.63 -21.52
CA LYS A 135 -6.99 -3.81 -21.83
C LYS A 135 -7.04 -3.25 -23.24
N THR A 136 -7.37 -4.06 -24.23
CA THR A 136 -7.49 -3.63 -25.64
C THR A 136 -8.55 -2.54 -25.80
N LEU A 137 -9.69 -2.70 -25.14
CA LEU A 137 -10.83 -1.77 -25.25
C LEU A 137 -10.61 -0.46 -24.48
N THR A 138 -9.87 -0.48 -23.37
CA THR A 138 -9.77 0.68 -22.46
C THR A 138 -8.48 1.48 -22.62
N SER A 139 -7.34 0.82 -22.82
CA SER A 139 -6.03 1.48 -22.85
C SER A 139 -5.19 1.19 -24.09
N GLY A 140 -5.63 0.28 -24.95
CA GLY A 140 -4.89 -0.09 -26.15
C GLY A 140 -3.49 -0.66 -25.88
N ALA A 141 -2.54 -0.34 -26.76
CA ALA A 141 -1.16 -0.81 -26.64
C ALA A 141 -0.35 0.03 -25.63
N THR A 142 0.43 -0.63 -24.80
CA THR A 142 1.47 0.04 -23.98
C THR A 142 2.61 0.48 -24.91
N ASN A 143 3.20 1.65 -24.63
CA ASN A 143 4.26 2.22 -25.45
C ASN A 143 5.45 1.21 -25.62
N PRO A 144 5.78 0.78 -26.84
CA PRO A 144 6.82 -0.23 -27.07
C PRO A 144 8.23 0.30 -26.76
N ILE A 145 8.50 1.58 -26.97
CA ILE A 145 9.83 2.15 -26.70
C ILE A 145 10.16 2.02 -25.21
N THR A 146 9.23 2.42 -24.35
CA THR A 146 9.43 2.33 -22.89
C THR A 146 9.53 0.86 -22.43
N GLN A 147 8.84 -0.07 -23.09
CA GLN A 147 8.98 -1.50 -22.79
C GLN A 147 10.39 -2.01 -23.15
N HIS A 148 10.94 -1.65 -24.30
CA HIS A 148 12.31 -2.03 -24.70
C HIS A 148 13.36 -1.44 -23.75
N VAL A 149 13.28 -0.16 -23.44
CA VAL A 149 14.19 0.50 -22.47
C VAL A 149 14.16 -0.22 -21.11
N LEU A 150 12.96 -0.57 -20.65
CA LEU A 150 12.82 -1.28 -19.37
C LEU A 150 13.40 -2.71 -19.48
N ALA A 151 13.16 -3.44 -20.57
CA ALA A 151 13.69 -4.79 -20.77
C ALA A 151 15.22 -4.79 -20.71
N GLU A 152 15.89 -3.93 -21.46
CA GLU A 152 17.35 -3.77 -21.42
C GLU A 152 17.86 -3.43 -20.01
N TYR A 153 17.15 -2.53 -19.30
CA TYR A 153 17.52 -2.16 -17.93
C TYR A 153 17.42 -3.33 -16.96
N LEU A 154 16.38 -4.16 -17.09
CA LEU A 154 16.20 -5.37 -16.28
C LEU A 154 17.29 -6.42 -16.60
N GLU A 155 17.55 -6.69 -17.88
CA GLU A 155 18.53 -7.69 -18.35
C GLU A 155 19.98 -7.32 -17.97
N SER A 156 20.29 -6.03 -17.90
CA SER A 156 21.63 -5.55 -17.50
C SER A 156 21.96 -5.78 -16.01
N GLY A 157 21.01 -6.19 -15.20
CA GLY A 157 21.15 -6.30 -13.74
C GLY A 157 21.24 -4.95 -13.02
N ALA A 158 21.05 -3.84 -13.74
CA ALA A 158 21.08 -2.49 -13.17
C ALA A 158 19.89 -2.27 -12.22
N TYR A 159 18.73 -2.84 -12.54
CA TYR A 159 17.55 -2.77 -11.71
C TYR A 159 17.78 -3.34 -10.30
N GLU A 160 18.40 -4.51 -10.19
CA GLU A 160 18.70 -5.10 -8.87
C GLU A 160 19.69 -4.27 -8.06
N ARG A 161 20.68 -3.66 -8.72
CA ARG A 161 21.61 -2.71 -8.04
C ARG A 161 20.85 -1.48 -7.54
N HIS A 162 19.96 -0.94 -8.35
CA HIS A 162 19.10 0.19 -8.00
C HIS A 162 18.19 -0.14 -6.80
N LEU A 163 17.51 -1.28 -6.82
CA LEU A 163 16.64 -1.72 -5.72
C LEU A 163 17.40 -1.86 -4.40
N ARG A 164 18.62 -2.41 -4.41
CA ARG A 164 19.44 -2.47 -3.18
C ARG A 164 19.74 -1.10 -2.60
N GLY A 165 19.98 -0.12 -3.47
CA GLY A 165 20.15 1.28 -3.07
C GLY A 165 18.87 1.87 -2.45
N LEU A 166 17.74 1.69 -3.13
CA LEU A 166 16.43 2.18 -2.67
C LEU A 166 16.02 1.59 -1.33
N ARG A 167 16.13 0.27 -1.16
CA ARG A 167 15.77 -0.42 0.09
C ARG A 167 16.54 0.15 1.28
N ARG A 168 17.85 0.36 1.11
CA ARG A 168 18.69 0.98 2.14
C ARG A 168 18.26 2.41 2.44
N CYS A 169 18.06 3.23 1.41
CA CYS A 169 17.62 4.62 1.57
C CYS A 169 16.26 4.69 2.27
N TYR A 170 15.26 3.93 1.80
CA TYR A 170 13.94 3.96 2.40
C TYR A 170 13.92 3.43 3.83
N GLY A 171 14.71 2.39 4.15
CA GLY A 171 14.86 1.92 5.52
C GLY A 171 15.39 3.01 6.46
N GLN A 172 16.42 3.74 6.03
CA GLN A 172 16.97 4.87 6.79
C GLN A 172 15.96 6.01 6.95
N GLN A 173 15.24 6.36 5.89
CA GLN A 173 14.27 7.45 5.90
C GLN A 173 13.03 7.13 6.75
N VAL A 174 12.52 5.91 6.66
CA VAL A 174 11.43 5.43 7.51
C VAL A 174 11.83 5.50 8.98
N GLU A 175 13.03 5.03 9.34
CA GLU A 175 13.49 5.07 10.73
C GLU A 175 13.72 6.51 11.21
N ALA A 176 14.31 7.37 10.40
CA ALA A 176 14.47 8.78 10.74
C ALA A 176 13.12 9.47 10.98
N MET A 177 12.13 9.21 10.11
CA MET A 177 10.78 9.75 10.28
C MET A 177 10.10 9.21 11.55
N ARG A 178 10.26 7.91 11.87
CA ARG A 178 9.73 7.31 13.10
C ARG A 178 10.30 7.99 14.35
N LEU A 179 11.60 8.24 14.35
CA LEU A 179 12.29 8.93 15.46
C LEU A 179 11.83 10.39 15.59
N ALA A 180 11.63 11.09 14.46
CA ALA A 180 11.13 12.46 14.45
C ALA A 180 9.68 12.53 15.01
N VAL A 181 8.80 11.64 14.56
CA VAL A 181 7.42 11.54 15.09
C VAL A 181 7.43 11.23 16.59
N ALA A 182 8.25 10.25 17.03
CA ALA A 182 8.35 9.91 18.45
C ALA A 182 8.86 11.08 19.33
N ARG A 183 9.67 11.98 18.77
CA ARG A 183 10.23 13.15 19.45
C ARG A 183 9.24 14.30 19.55
N HIS A 184 8.45 14.53 18.50
CA HIS A 184 7.69 15.78 18.35
C HIS A 184 6.17 15.62 18.53
N PHE A 185 5.63 14.41 18.36
CA PHE A 185 4.18 14.18 18.45
C PHE A 185 3.72 13.91 19.89
N PRO A 186 2.42 14.00 20.19
CA PRO A 186 1.88 13.72 21.53
C PRO A 186 2.35 12.37 22.10
N ALA A 187 2.58 12.30 23.41
CA ALA A 187 3.20 11.14 24.07
C ALA A 187 2.47 9.80 23.86
N ALA A 188 1.15 9.82 23.67
CA ALA A 188 0.36 8.61 23.42
C ALA A 188 0.28 8.21 21.94
N THR A 189 1.08 8.83 21.06
CA THR A 189 1.11 8.50 19.62
C THR A 189 1.65 7.09 19.40
N ARG A 190 0.94 6.31 18.58
CA ARG A 190 1.37 4.98 18.11
C ARG A 190 1.83 5.07 16.66
N ILE A 191 2.89 4.35 16.33
CA ILE A 191 3.54 4.41 15.02
C ILE A 191 3.76 2.98 14.53
N THR A 192 3.39 2.70 13.28
CA THR A 192 3.69 1.39 12.67
C THR A 192 5.19 1.21 12.44
N GLN A 193 5.58 -0.05 12.25
CA GLN A 193 6.93 -0.42 11.83
C GLN A 193 6.83 -1.05 10.42
N PRO A 194 6.94 -0.25 9.36
CA PRO A 194 6.82 -0.75 8.00
C PRO A 194 7.86 -1.82 7.68
N GLN A 195 7.43 -2.87 6.99
CA GLN A 195 8.27 -3.97 6.52
C GLN A 195 8.59 -3.86 5.02
N ALA A 196 7.84 -3.00 4.31
CA ALA A 196 8.07 -2.67 2.90
C ALA A 196 7.49 -1.30 2.56
N GLY A 197 7.98 -0.70 1.48
CA GLY A 197 7.60 0.63 1.01
C GLY A 197 8.25 1.76 1.82
N TYR A 198 7.66 2.93 1.71
CA TYR A 198 8.17 4.18 2.29
C TYR A 198 7.02 5.03 2.86
N VAL A 199 6.00 4.39 3.41
CA VAL A 199 4.90 5.07 4.10
C VAL A 199 4.89 4.71 5.57
N LEU A 200 4.50 5.65 6.40
CA LEU A 200 4.41 5.50 7.84
C LEU A 200 2.98 5.83 8.28
N TRP A 201 2.35 4.92 9.00
CA TRP A 201 1.06 5.14 9.63
C TRP A 201 1.25 5.57 11.06
N VAL A 202 0.58 6.64 11.43
CA VAL A 202 0.64 7.25 12.76
C VAL A 202 -0.77 7.32 13.31
N GLU A 203 -0.95 6.88 14.54
CA GLU A 203 -2.18 6.94 15.29
C GLU A 203 -1.99 7.87 16.50
N LEU A 204 -2.71 8.97 16.49
CA LEU A 204 -2.74 9.97 17.56
C LEU A 204 -3.76 9.58 18.62
N PRO A 205 -3.77 10.25 19.81
CA PRO A 205 -4.86 10.11 20.76
C PRO A 205 -6.23 10.33 20.14
N ASP A 206 -7.24 9.60 20.59
CA ASP A 206 -8.60 9.60 20.01
C ASP A 206 -9.29 10.97 19.99
N SER A 207 -8.85 11.90 20.86
CA SER A 207 -9.36 13.28 20.91
C SER A 207 -8.92 14.14 19.71
N ILE A 208 -7.97 13.69 18.90
CA ILE A 208 -7.38 14.47 17.81
C ILE A 208 -8.00 14.01 16.48
N ASP A 209 -8.62 14.93 15.76
CA ASP A 209 -9.19 14.68 14.43
C ASP A 209 -8.26 15.26 13.34
N THR A 210 -7.56 14.38 12.64
CA THR A 210 -6.57 14.75 11.62
C THR A 210 -7.20 15.38 10.38
N THR A 211 -8.47 15.10 10.09
CA THR A 211 -9.18 15.72 8.97
C THR A 211 -9.48 17.18 9.26
N ARG A 212 -9.91 17.48 10.48
CA ARG A 212 -10.18 18.87 10.90
C ARG A 212 -8.93 19.74 11.00
N LEU A 213 -7.79 19.13 11.34
CA LEU A 213 -6.51 19.84 11.48
C LEU A 213 -5.75 19.99 10.16
N TYR A 214 -6.25 19.39 9.06
CA TYR A 214 -5.55 19.37 7.79
C TYR A 214 -5.30 20.76 7.21
N ASP A 215 -6.33 21.64 7.20
CA ASP A 215 -6.19 22.99 6.65
C ASP A 215 -5.18 23.85 7.46
N ARG A 216 -5.10 23.62 8.78
CA ARG A 216 -4.08 24.27 9.61
C ARG A 216 -2.68 23.81 9.24
N ALA A 217 -2.49 22.51 8.95
CA ALA A 217 -1.21 21.98 8.50
C ALA A 217 -0.82 22.55 7.13
N ILE A 218 -1.77 22.66 6.19
CA ILE A 218 -1.54 23.31 4.89
C ILE A 218 -1.14 24.78 5.07
N GLY A 219 -1.75 25.50 5.99
CA GLY A 219 -1.35 26.88 6.34
C GLY A 219 0.10 26.99 6.82
N GLU A 220 0.63 25.92 7.43
CA GLU A 220 2.04 25.80 7.84
C GLU A 220 2.93 25.17 6.73
N ASN A 221 2.46 25.07 5.50
CA ASN A 221 3.14 24.43 4.36
C ASN A 221 3.55 22.97 4.61
N VAL A 222 2.75 22.21 5.36
CA VAL A 222 2.98 20.79 5.58
C VAL A 222 1.72 20.01 5.20
N ALA A 223 1.92 18.95 4.39
CA ALA A 223 0.84 18.05 3.98
C ALA A 223 1.04 16.64 4.53
N TYR A 224 -0.05 16.00 4.91
CA TYR A 224 -0.13 14.58 5.23
C TYR A 224 -1.40 13.99 4.61
N VAL A 225 -1.61 12.69 4.73
CA VAL A 225 -2.88 12.09 4.29
C VAL A 225 -3.69 11.73 5.53
N PRO A 226 -4.85 12.37 5.76
CA PRO A 226 -5.74 12.03 6.87
C PRO A 226 -6.20 10.57 6.81
N GLY A 227 -6.32 9.93 7.96
CA GLY A 227 -6.66 8.51 8.07
C GLY A 227 -8.06 8.18 7.57
N GLU A 228 -9.01 9.08 7.72
CA GLU A 228 -10.38 8.93 7.26
C GLU A 228 -10.47 8.60 5.75
N LEU A 229 -9.51 9.07 4.92
CA LEU A 229 -9.46 8.76 3.49
C LEU A 229 -9.21 7.28 3.17
N PHE A 230 -8.80 6.48 4.14
CA PHE A 230 -8.56 5.05 3.98
C PHE A 230 -9.75 4.18 4.38
N SER A 231 -10.86 4.79 4.82
CA SER A 231 -12.04 4.09 5.29
C SER A 231 -13.32 4.65 4.67
N PRO A 232 -14.10 3.88 3.92
CA PRO A 232 -15.41 4.32 3.45
C PRO A 232 -16.44 4.48 4.57
N SER A 233 -16.20 3.92 5.75
CA SER A 233 -17.05 4.07 6.94
C SER A 233 -16.66 5.26 7.84
N GLY A 234 -15.64 6.07 7.44
CA GLY A 234 -15.21 7.25 8.18
C GLY A 234 -14.43 6.95 9.47
N MET A 235 -13.80 5.78 9.55
CA MET A 235 -12.90 5.42 10.66
C MET A 235 -11.55 6.15 10.55
N TYR A 236 -10.67 5.93 11.55
CA TYR A 236 -9.28 6.39 11.58
C TYR A 236 -9.11 7.92 11.58
N ARG A 237 -10.06 8.66 12.16
CA ARG A 237 -10.02 10.13 12.23
C ARG A 237 -8.81 10.66 13.00
N ASN A 238 -8.35 9.91 14.00
CA ASN A 238 -7.15 10.20 14.77
C ASN A 238 -5.86 9.71 14.10
N CYS A 239 -5.94 9.19 12.88
CA CYS A 239 -4.78 8.62 12.19
C CYS A 239 -4.34 9.50 11.02
N LEU A 240 -3.07 9.35 10.63
CA LEU A 240 -2.53 9.96 9.41
C LEU A 240 -1.45 9.07 8.79
N ARG A 241 -1.26 9.24 7.48
CA ARG A 241 -0.15 8.64 6.76
C ARG A 241 0.88 9.70 6.38
N LEU A 242 2.14 9.43 6.72
CA LEU A 242 3.29 10.20 6.28
C LEU A 242 4.00 9.50 5.12
N ASN A 243 4.67 10.30 4.28
CA ASN A 243 5.49 9.83 3.17
C ASN A 243 6.97 9.96 3.54
N CYS A 244 7.71 8.85 3.51
CA CYS A 244 9.14 8.77 3.82
C CYS A 244 9.98 8.58 2.54
N GLY A 245 9.46 8.91 1.35
CA GLY A 245 10.15 8.71 0.08
C GLY A 245 11.24 9.73 -0.25
N ASN A 246 11.35 10.80 0.53
CA ASN A 246 12.39 11.83 0.37
C ASN A 246 13.45 11.70 1.48
N PRO A 247 14.71 12.13 1.21
CA PRO A 247 15.74 12.20 2.24
C PRO A 247 15.28 13.02 3.45
N HIS A 248 15.55 12.51 4.65
CA HIS A 248 15.20 13.21 5.88
C HIS A 248 16.16 14.38 6.10
N THR A 249 15.73 15.58 5.75
CA THR A 249 16.51 16.83 5.85
C THR A 249 16.07 17.64 7.07
N PRO A 250 16.83 18.70 7.48
CA PRO A 250 16.40 19.62 8.53
C PRO A 250 15.02 20.25 8.28
N GLU A 251 14.66 20.49 7.03
CA GLU A 251 13.36 21.05 6.65
C GLU A 251 12.23 20.04 6.90
N ILE A 252 12.48 18.75 6.65
CA ILE A 252 11.51 17.68 6.97
C ILE A 252 11.39 17.49 8.48
N GLU A 253 12.49 17.52 9.23
CA GLU A 253 12.47 17.49 10.70
C GLU A 253 11.66 18.67 11.24
N ASP A 254 11.85 19.89 10.71
CA ASP A 254 11.08 21.08 11.10
C ASP A 254 9.58 20.94 10.75
N ALA A 255 9.26 20.38 9.58
CA ALA A 255 7.89 20.10 9.18
C ALA A 255 7.20 19.13 10.16
N VAL A 256 7.89 18.06 10.56
CA VAL A 256 7.39 17.10 11.56
C VAL A 256 7.18 17.76 12.92
N ARG A 257 8.12 18.64 13.33
CA ARG A 257 8.00 19.43 14.56
C ARG A 257 6.77 20.35 14.52
N ARG A 258 6.50 21.05 13.42
CA ARG A 258 5.29 21.88 13.24
C ARG A 258 4.01 21.06 13.32
N LEU A 259 3.98 19.89 12.67
CA LEU A 259 2.83 18.96 12.81
C LEU A 259 2.61 18.56 14.28
N GLY A 260 3.69 18.20 14.98
CA GLY A 260 3.60 17.87 16.40
C GLY A 260 3.01 19.00 17.24
N SER A 261 3.38 20.25 16.95
CA SER A 261 2.81 21.42 17.61
C SER A 261 1.32 21.60 17.30
N ILE A 262 0.89 21.35 16.06
CA ILE A 262 -0.51 21.40 15.65
C ILE A 262 -1.34 20.35 16.40
N PHE A 263 -0.82 19.11 16.50
CA PHE A 263 -1.51 17.99 17.15
C PHE A 263 -1.49 18.06 18.68
N SER A 264 -0.61 18.87 19.27
CA SER A 264 -0.53 19.08 20.72
C SER A 264 -1.29 20.31 21.19
N ALA A 265 -1.75 21.16 20.26
CA ALA A 265 -2.54 22.35 20.62
C ALA A 265 -3.98 21.93 20.97
N PRO A 266 -4.59 22.52 22.03
CA PRO A 266 -5.94 22.22 22.47
C PRO A 266 -7.00 22.63 21.44
#